data_8c40abb97089274ba34653915c5792c4
#
_entry.id   8c40abb97089274ba34653915c5792c4
#
_cell.length_a   1.000
_cell.length_b   1.000
_cell.length_c   1.000
_cell.angle_alpha   90.00
_cell.angle_beta   90.00
_cell.angle_gamma   90.00
#
_symmetry.space_group_name_H-M   'P 1'
#
loop_
_entity.id
_entity.type
_entity.pdbx_description
1 polymer ?
#
loop_
_entity_poly.entity_id
_entity_poly.type
_entity_poly.pdbx_seq_one_letter_code
_entity_poly.pdbx_strand_id
1 'polypeptide(L)'
;MDAFLQRLVPDELWELFLRVVPPAPTRPQGGGRRRVDDRVILAAIVYVATTGCAWRQLPPVFGASWQTVHRRFTEWSAARVWAKLYRVLLDELGARGELDWSRCAIDSVSVRAMKGGT
;
A
#
# COMPACT_ATOMS: atom_id res chain seq x y z
N MET A 1 15.20 -7.60 0.64
CA MET A 1 13.79 -7.66 0.24
C MET A 1 13.65 -8.39 -1.08
N ASP A 2 12.60 -9.17 -1.19
CA ASP A 2 12.27 -9.93 -2.38
C ASP A 2 12.14 -9.00 -3.60
N ALA A 3 12.68 -9.43 -4.75
CA ALA A 3 12.59 -8.66 -6.00
C ALA A 3 11.15 -8.38 -6.42
N PHE A 4 10.24 -9.32 -6.13
CA PHE A 4 8.83 -9.16 -6.44
C PHE A 4 8.23 -7.99 -5.65
N LEU A 5 8.54 -7.90 -4.37
CA LEU A 5 8.05 -6.79 -3.54
C LEU A 5 8.66 -5.46 -3.99
N GLN A 6 9.92 -5.48 -4.40
CA GLN A 6 10.60 -4.29 -4.92
C GLN A 6 9.94 -3.74 -6.18
N ARG A 7 9.43 -4.62 -7.04
CA ARG A 7 8.73 -4.18 -8.25
C ARG A 7 7.42 -3.48 -7.92
N LEU A 8 6.71 -4.00 -6.94
CA LEU A 8 5.40 -3.44 -6.56
C LEU A 8 5.57 -2.15 -5.76
N VAL A 9 6.55 -2.12 -4.86
CA VAL A 9 6.82 -0.96 -4.01
C VAL A 9 8.32 -0.65 -4.09
N PRO A 10 8.76 0.07 -5.13
CA PRO A 10 10.15 0.49 -5.21
C PRO A 10 10.55 1.34 -3.99
N ASP A 11 11.84 1.42 -3.73
CA ASP A 11 12.35 2.15 -2.57
C ASP A 11 11.87 3.60 -2.54
N GLU A 12 11.83 4.25 -3.71
CA GLU A 12 11.38 5.65 -3.80
C GLU A 12 9.94 5.79 -3.36
N LEU A 13 9.06 4.88 -3.79
CA LEU A 13 7.67 4.89 -3.38
C LEU A 13 7.54 4.63 -1.89
N TRP A 14 8.33 3.70 -1.35
CA TRP A 14 8.29 3.38 0.06
C TRP A 14 8.70 4.59 0.91
N GLU A 15 9.74 5.32 0.51
CA GLU A 15 10.18 6.51 1.21
C GLU A 15 9.07 7.56 1.26
N LEU A 16 8.36 7.76 0.16
CA LEU A 16 7.27 8.72 0.10
C LEU A 16 6.08 8.26 0.94
N PHE A 17 5.80 6.96 0.92
CA PHE A 17 4.71 6.41 1.72
C PHE A 17 4.95 6.64 3.21
N LEU A 18 6.18 6.53 3.66
CA LEU A 18 6.52 6.75 5.06
C LEU A 18 6.22 8.17 5.52
N ARG A 19 6.18 9.13 4.60
CA ARG A 19 5.85 10.53 4.93
C ARG A 19 4.38 10.72 5.23
N VAL A 20 3.51 9.84 4.74
CA VAL A 20 2.06 10.05 4.80
C VAL A 20 1.31 8.98 5.58
N VAL A 21 1.92 7.84 5.83
CA VAL A 21 1.25 6.76 6.54
C VAL A 21 1.07 7.13 8.01
N PRO A 22 -0.12 6.90 8.60
CA PRO A 22 -0.29 7.14 10.02
C PRO A 22 0.52 6.14 10.85
N PRO A 23 0.96 6.52 12.05
CA PRO A 23 1.73 5.61 12.90
C PRO A 23 0.90 4.39 13.27
N ALA A 24 1.57 3.25 13.43
CA ALA A 24 0.89 2.05 13.84
C ALA A 24 0.33 2.21 15.25
N PRO A 25 -0.87 1.65 15.55
CA PRO A 25 -1.41 1.72 16.88
C PRO A 25 -0.47 1.05 17.89
N THR A 26 -0.31 1.69 19.05
CA THR A 26 0.45 1.11 20.13
C THR A 26 -0.35 -0.02 20.76
N ARG A 27 0.25 -1.20 20.86
CA ARG A 27 -0.42 -2.32 21.50
C ARG A 27 -0.17 -2.27 22.99
N PRO A 28 -1.22 -2.25 23.80
CA PRO A 28 -1.02 -2.35 25.24
C PRO A 28 -0.44 -3.72 25.58
N GLN A 29 0.56 -3.75 26.46
CA GLN A 29 1.13 -4.96 27.05
C GLN A 29 1.77 -5.92 26.05
N GLY A 30 2.05 -5.48 24.83
CA GLY A 30 2.76 -6.33 23.89
C GLY A 30 2.13 -7.68 23.59
N GLY A 31 0.84 -7.84 23.89
CA GLY A 31 0.16 -9.09 23.65
C GLY A 31 -0.19 -9.29 22.19
N GLY A 32 -0.38 -10.54 21.80
CA GLY A 32 -0.89 -10.89 20.50
C GLY A 32 0.18 -11.01 19.42
N ARG A 33 -0.28 -11.12 18.19
CA ARG A 33 0.58 -11.36 17.05
C ARG A 33 1.36 -10.13 16.66
N ARG A 34 2.57 -10.36 16.12
CA ARG A 34 3.35 -9.28 15.52
C ARG A 34 2.58 -8.70 14.34
N ARG A 35 2.59 -7.39 14.23
CA ARG A 35 1.98 -6.70 13.10
C ARG A 35 2.75 -7.02 11.82
N VAL A 36 2.03 -7.32 10.74
CA VAL A 36 2.65 -7.54 9.44
C VAL A 36 3.27 -6.25 8.95
N ASP A 37 4.45 -6.35 8.35
CA ASP A 37 5.21 -5.21 7.84
C ASP A 37 4.35 -4.40 6.86
N ASP A 38 4.29 -3.09 7.08
CA ASP A 38 3.51 -2.18 6.25
C ASP A 38 3.93 -2.20 4.79
N ARG A 39 5.21 -2.43 4.50
CA ARG A 39 5.67 -2.48 3.11
C ARG A 39 5.11 -3.69 2.38
N VAL A 40 5.03 -4.82 3.06
CA VAL A 40 4.42 -6.03 2.49
C VAL A 40 2.93 -5.79 2.25
N ILE A 41 2.26 -5.16 3.19
CA ILE A 41 0.84 -4.85 3.06
C ILE A 41 0.61 -3.90 1.88
N LEU A 42 1.43 -2.86 1.76
CA LEU A 42 1.31 -1.92 0.64
C LEU A 42 1.53 -2.64 -0.68
N ALA A 43 2.52 -3.52 -0.76
CA ALA A 43 2.76 -4.30 -1.97
C ALA A 43 1.54 -5.17 -2.33
N ALA A 44 0.91 -5.79 -1.35
CA ALA A 44 -0.29 -6.59 -1.57
C ALA A 44 -1.44 -5.73 -2.08
N ILE A 45 -1.63 -4.54 -1.51
CA ILE A 45 -2.67 -3.61 -1.94
C ILE A 45 -2.42 -3.19 -3.39
N VAL A 46 -1.18 -2.83 -3.73
CA VAL A 46 -0.82 -2.45 -5.08
C VAL A 46 -1.07 -3.60 -6.06
N TYR A 47 -0.72 -4.82 -5.67
CA TYR A 47 -0.97 -6.00 -6.50
C TYR A 47 -2.46 -6.14 -6.82
N VAL A 48 -3.31 -6.10 -5.79
CA VAL A 48 -4.75 -6.25 -5.99
C VAL A 48 -5.30 -5.14 -6.87
N ALA A 49 -4.87 -3.90 -6.63
CA ALA A 49 -5.37 -2.75 -7.39
C ALA A 49 -4.93 -2.78 -8.86
N THR A 50 -3.68 -3.15 -9.12
CA THR A 50 -3.15 -3.11 -10.48
C THR A 50 -3.55 -4.33 -11.31
N THR A 51 -3.78 -5.46 -10.68
CA THR A 51 -4.25 -6.66 -11.38
C THR A 51 -5.77 -6.70 -11.52
N GLY A 52 -6.48 -5.97 -10.68
CA GLY A 52 -7.94 -5.98 -10.68
C GLY A 52 -8.56 -7.23 -10.08
N CYS A 53 -7.78 -8.06 -9.40
CA CYS A 53 -8.31 -9.29 -8.83
C CYS A 53 -9.16 -9.01 -7.58
N ALA A 54 -9.95 -10.01 -7.15
CA ALA A 54 -10.68 -9.91 -5.90
C ALA A 54 -9.71 -10.03 -4.72
N TRP A 55 -10.06 -9.43 -3.58
CA TRP A 55 -9.23 -9.53 -2.39
C TRP A 55 -8.92 -10.98 -2.02
N ARG A 56 -9.92 -11.88 -2.15
CA ARG A 56 -9.75 -13.29 -1.83
C ARG A 56 -8.70 -13.98 -2.68
N GLN A 57 -8.37 -13.41 -3.82
CA GLN A 57 -7.40 -13.99 -4.76
C GLN A 57 -5.98 -13.55 -4.48
N LEU A 58 -5.75 -12.87 -3.36
CA LEU A 58 -4.41 -12.45 -2.99
C LEU A 58 -3.50 -13.67 -2.86
N PRO A 59 -2.36 -13.72 -3.60
CA PRO A 59 -1.46 -14.86 -3.52
C PRO A 59 -0.80 -15.00 -2.15
N PRO A 60 -0.51 -16.22 -1.72
CA PRO A 60 0.13 -16.44 -0.43
C PRO A 60 1.57 -15.93 -0.36
N VAL A 61 2.17 -15.56 -1.48
CA VAL A 61 3.54 -15.06 -1.51
C VAL A 61 3.75 -13.85 -0.60
N PHE A 62 2.69 -13.08 -0.33
CA PHE A 62 2.79 -11.92 0.55
C PHE A 62 2.87 -12.28 2.03
N GLY A 63 2.57 -13.53 2.38
CA GLY A 63 2.67 -13.95 3.78
C GLY A 63 1.66 -13.32 4.71
N ALA A 64 0.61 -12.71 4.15
CA ALA A 64 -0.46 -12.09 4.95
C ALA A 64 -1.80 -12.54 4.38
N SER A 65 -2.80 -12.68 5.25
CA SER A 65 -4.14 -13.05 4.79
C SER A 65 -4.78 -11.85 4.09
N TRP A 66 -5.68 -12.13 3.15
CA TRP A 66 -6.37 -11.05 2.44
C TRP A 66 -7.20 -10.21 3.41
N GLN A 67 -7.71 -10.80 4.49
CA GLN A 67 -8.49 -10.05 5.49
C GLN A 67 -7.62 -9.01 6.18
N THR A 68 -6.38 -9.37 6.51
CA THR A 68 -5.45 -8.44 7.12
C THR A 68 -5.11 -7.29 6.17
N VAL A 69 -4.85 -7.61 4.91
CA VAL A 69 -4.52 -6.61 3.90
C VAL A 69 -5.72 -5.68 3.68
N HIS A 70 -6.91 -6.24 3.53
CA HIS A 70 -8.12 -5.44 3.31
C HIS A 70 -8.42 -4.52 4.48
N ARG A 71 -8.24 -5.01 5.70
CA ARG A 71 -8.46 -4.18 6.90
C ARG A 71 -7.53 -2.97 6.90
N ARG A 72 -6.26 -3.18 6.59
CA ARG A 72 -5.31 -2.08 6.55
C ARG A 72 -5.60 -1.13 5.39
N PHE A 73 -6.00 -1.66 4.25
CA PHE A 73 -6.46 -0.84 3.14
C PHE A 73 -7.61 0.08 3.55
N THR A 74 -8.57 -0.45 4.30
CA THR A 74 -9.70 0.34 4.80
C THR A 74 -9.23 1.42 5.76
N GLU A 75 -8.34 1.09 6.68
CA GLU A 75 -7.79 2.06 7.63
C GLU A 75 -7.05 3.19 6.91
N TRP A 76 -6.21 2.84 5.95
CA TRP A 76 -5.43 3.83 5.21
C TRP A 76 -6.31 4.67 4.30
N SER A 77 -7.33 4.08 3.72
CA SER A 77 -8.30 4.81 2.89
C SER A 77 -9.04 5.85 3.74
N ALA A 78 -9.46 5.47 4.93
CA ALA A 78 -10.14 6.39 5.86
C ALA A 78 -9.22 7.54 6.28
N ALA A 79 -7.91 7.28 6.40
CA ALA A 79 -6.92 8.30 6.74
C ALA A 79 -6.48 9.13 5.54
N ARG A 80 -7.05 8.89 4.36
CA ARG A 80 -6.76 9.61 3.12
C ARG A 80 -5.30 9.47 2.68
N VAL A 81 -4.70 8.33 2.99
CA VAL A 81 -3.31 8.08 2.65
C VAL A 81 -3.08 8.15 1.14
N TRP A 82 -4.02 7.63 0.35
CA TRP A 82 -3.85 7.56 -1.11
C TRP A 82 -3.80 8.94 -1.75
N ALA A 83 -4.67 9.85 -1.31
CA ALA A 83 -4.67 11.21 -1.84
C ALA A 83 -3.39 11.95 -1.44
N LYS A 84 -2.95 11.77 -0.20
CA LYS A 84 -1.72 12.40 0.29
C LYS A 84 -0.50 11.87 -0.46
N LEU A 85 -0.46 10.56 -0.65
CA LEU A 85 0.65 9.91 -1.34
C LEU A 85 0.70 10.34 -2.81
N TYR A 86 -0.45 10.41 -3.46
CA TYR A 86 -0.52 10.83 -4.85
C TYR A 86 0.01 12.26 -5.02
N ARG A 87 -0.35 13.14 -4.10
CA ARG A 87 0.15 14.52 -4.14
C ARG A 87 1.67 14.57 -4.00
N VAL A 88 2.22 13.80 -3.05
CA VAL A 88 3.67 13.76 -2.86
C VAL A 88 4.36 13.21 -4.11
N LEU A 89 3.75 12.18 -4.73
CA LEU A 89 4.29 11.61 -5.96
C LEU A 89 4.32 12.64 -7.09
N LEU A 90 3.26 13.44 -7.24
CA LEU A 90 3.24 14.47 -8.27
C LEU A 90 4.33 15.52 -8.04
N ASP A 91 4.55 15.90 -6.78
CA ASP A 91 5.59 16.86 -6.46
C ASP A 91 6.99 16.35 -6.81
N GLU A 92 7.22 15.06 -6.65
CA GLU A 92 8.53 14.45 -6.90
C GLU A 92 8.72 14.02 -8.35
N LEU A 93 7.62 13.79 -9.07
CA LEU A 93 7.66 13.17 -10.39
C LEU A 93 8.46 13.98 -11.41
N GLY A 94 8.39 15.29 -11.31
CA GLY A 94 9.13 16.18 -12.21
C GLY A 94 10.63 16.01 -12.11
N ALA A 95 11.13 15.50 -10.98
CA ALA A 95 12.56 15.31 -10.74
C ALA A 95 13.00 13.86 -11.02
N ARG A 96 12.07 12.89 -11.03
CA ARG A 96 12.43 11.48 -11.16
C ARG A 96 11.44 10.75 -12.06
N GLY A 97 11.89 10.38 -13.26
CA GLY A 97 11.05 9.64 -14.20
C GLY A 97 10.66 8.25 -13.71
N GLU A 98 11.46 7.64 -12.84
CA GLU A 98 11.19 6.30 -12.32
C GLU A 98 9.96 6.22 -11.42
N LEU A 99 9.37 7.35 -11.07
CA LEU A 99 8.14 7.37 -10.27
C LEU A 99 6.88 7.18 -11.09
N ASP A 100 6.97 7.05 -12.43
CA ASP A 100 5.80 6.85 -13.28
C ASP A 100 5.00 5.61 -12.90
N TRP A 101 5.67 4.48 -12.69
CA TRP A 101 5.00 3.27 -12.23
C TRP A 101 4.23 3.52 -10.95
N SER A 102 4.90 4.15 -9.99
CA SER A 102 4.33 4.40 -8.67
C SER A 102 3.09 5.29 -8.77
N ARG A 103 3.13 6.30 -9.62
CA ARG A 103 1.97 7.17 -9.84
C ARG A 103 0.78 6.38 -10.38
N CYS A 104 1.01 5.56 -11.37
CA CYS A 104 -0.07 4.74 -11.96
C CYS A 104 -0.60 3.72 -10.94
N ALA A 105 0.28 3.12 -10.16
CA ALA A 105 -0.11 2.14 -9.16
C ALA A 105 -0.99 2.79 -8.08
N ILE A 106 -0.58 3.93 -7.57
CA ILE A 106 -1.33 4.61 -6.52
C ILE A 106 -2.65 5.17 -7.06
N ASP A 107 -2.68 5.60 -8.32
CA ASP A 107 -3.93 5.99 -8.94
C ASP A 107 -4.93 4.82 -8.97
N SER A 108 -4.46 3.63 -9.31
CA SER A 108 -5.29 2.42 -9.29
C SER A 108 -5.82 2.12 -7.88
N VAL A 109 -4.97 2.28 -6.87
CA VAL A 109 -5.36 2.09 -5.48
C VAL A 109 -6.44 3.10 -5.09
N SER A 110 -6.26 4.36 -5.48
CA SER A 110 -7.23 5.42 -5.19
C SER A 110 -8.59 5.12 -5.82
N VAL A 111 -8.59 4.68 -7.08
CA VAL A 111 -9.84 4.34 -7.77
C VAL A 111 -10.55 3.20 -7.05
N ARG A 112 -9.81 2.18 -6.63
CA ARG A 112 -10.41 1.06 -5.91
C ARG A 112 -11.00 1.51 -4.58
N ALA A 113 -10.33 2.41 -3.87
CA ALA A 113 -10.84 2.97 -2.62
C ALA A 113 -12.14 3.74 -2.84
N MET A 114 -12.23 4.49 -3.93
CA MET A 114 -13.44 5.24 -4.26
C MET A 114 -14.63 4.35 -4.53
N LYS A 115 -14.39 3.12 -4.99
CA LYS A 115 -15.46 2.15 -5.26
C LYS A 115 -15.82 1.33 -4.03
N GLY A 116 -15.40 1.73 -2.86
CA GLY A 116 -15.70 1.03 -1.62
C GLY A 116 -14.80 -0.16 -1.35
N GLY A 117 -13.71 -0.30 -2.08
CA GLY A 117 -12.73 -1.35 -1.85
C GLY A 117 -13.11 -2.72 -2.36
N THR A 118 -14.10 -2.81 -3.22
CA THR A 118 -14.54 -4.10 -3.78
C THR A 118 -13.67 -4.60 -4.92
#